data_211d392f50c1dff82a6b5e2c9ff9bfb6
#
_entry.id   211d392f50c1dff82a6b5e2c9ff9bfb6
#
_cell.length_a   1.000
_cell.length_b   1.000
_cell.length_c   1.000
_cell.angle_alpha   90.00
_cell.angle_beta   90.00
_cell.angle_gamma   90.00
#
_symmetry.space_group_name_H-M   'P 1'
#
loop_
_entity.id
_entity.type
_entity.pdbx_description
1 polymer ?
#
loop_
_entity_poly.entity_id
_entity_poly.type
_entity_poly.pdbx_seq_one_letter_code
_entity_poly.pdbx_strand_id
1 'polypeptide(L)'
;MSPNKPNYTQILTAKYPGTGWSITDEDYDQLQWLCDAPMPTQAELDALWPQVQYETQVAEVEAARLLAYEQTSDPLFFKWQRGDATEAEWREAVAKVKADNPYPPAP
;
A
#
# COMPACT_ATOMS: atom_id res chain seq x y z
N MET A 1 6.74 22.78 -1.74
CA MET A 1 5.94 21.74 -1.07
C MET A 1 6.79 20.48 -0.91
N SER A 2 6.90 19.97 0.29
CA SER A 2 7.68 18.75 0.52
C SER A 2 6.89 17.52 0.07
N PRO A 3 7.44 16.66 -0.79
CA PRO A 3 6.77 15.43 -1.17
C PRO A 3 6.65 14.43 0.00
N ASN A 4 7.39 14.67 1.08
CA ASN A 4 7.40 13.80 2.26
C ASN A 4 6.60 14.39 3.43
N LYS A 5 5.73 15.37 3.17
CA LYS A 5 4.87 15.90 4.22
C LYS A 5 3.97 14.79 4.75
N PRO A 6 3.96 14.53 6.07
CA PRO A 6 3.12 13.47 6.63
C PRO A 6 1.65 13.67 6.35
N ASN A 7 0.97 12.57 6.01
CA ASN A 7 -0.48 12.54 5.88
C ASN A 7 -1.03 11.95 7.17
N TYR A 8 -1.45 12.80 8.09
CA TYR A 8 -1.90 12.35 9.42
C TYR A 8 -3.16 11.51 9.36
N THR A 9 -4.08 11.80 8.45
CA THR A 9 -5.26 10.98 8.25
C THR A 9 -4.87 9.54 7.94
N GLN A 10 -3.93 9.35 7.04
CA GLN A 10 -3.46 8.03 6.63
C GLN A 10 -2.76 7.31 7.78
N ILE A 11 -1.91 8.02 8.54
CA ILE A 11 -1.20 7.46 9.68
C ILE A 11 -2.20 7.02 10.76
N LEU A 12 -3.16 7.88 11.10
CA LEU A 12 -4.15 7.59 12.13
C LEU A 12 -5.05 6.43 11.73
N THR A 13 -5.45 6.37 10.47
CA THR A 13 -6.26 5.26 9.96
C THR A 13 -5.51 3.93 10.04
N ALA A 14 -4.23 3.94 9.71
CA ALA A 14 -3.42 2.71 9.66
C ALA A 14 -2.98 2.22 11.03
N LYS A 15 -2.59 3.13 11.93
CA LYS A 15 -1.92 2.77 13.18
C LYS A 15 -2.80 2.93 14.42
N TYR A 16 -3.91 3.63 14.32
CA TYR A 16 -4.83 3.87 15.44
C TYR A 16 -6.26 3.48 15.04
N PRO A 17 -6.49 2.26 14.53
CA PRO A 17 -7.83 1.83 14.17
C PRO A 17 -8.70 1.69 15.41
N GLY A 18 -9.99 1.98 15.29
CA GLY A 18 -10.93 1.88 16.40
C GLY A 18 -10.90 3.03 17.38
N THR A 19 -10.08 4.05 17.13
CA THR A 19 -10.07 5.29 17.94
C THR A 19 -10.94 6.36 17.29
N GLY A 20 -11.53 7.24 18.13
CA GLY A 20 -12.30 8.37 17.65
C GLY A 20 -11.42 9.60 17.51
N TRP A 21 -11.34 10.17 16.30
CA TRP A 21 -10.56 11.37 16.04
C TRP A 21 -11.09 12.08 14.81
N SER A 22 -10.75 13.36 14.69
CA SER A 22 -10.96 14.11 13.45
C SER A 22 -9.80 15.07 13.26
N ILE A 23 -9.50 15.40 12.02
CA ILE A 23 -8.40 16.32 11.68
C ILE A 23 -8.82 17.15 10.46
N THR A 24 -8.39 18.41 10.43
CA THR A 24 -8.69 19.34 9.35
C THR A 24 -7.40 19.72 8.64
N ASP A 25 -7.39 19.63 7.30
CA ASP A 25 -6.30 20.04 6.43
C ASP A 25 -4.94 19.37 6.77
N GLU A 26 -4.97 18.17 7.36
CA GLU A 26 -3.78 17.44 7.77
C GLU A 26 -2.90 18.26 8.74
N ASP A 27 -3.52 19.14 9.51
CA ASP A 27 -2.82 19.99 10.47
C ASP A 27 -2.95 19.37 11.85
N TYR A 28 -1.82 18.96 12.46
CA TYR A 28 -1.82 18.36 13.80
C TYR A 28 -2.49 19.25 14.83
N ASP A 29 -2.34 20.60 14.70
CA ASP A 29 -2.95 21.53 15.63
C ASP A 29 -4.48 21.51 15.55
N GLN A 30 -5.05 20.99 14.47
CA GLN A 30 -6.48 20.84 14.28
C GLN A 30 -6.99 19.43 14.63
N LEU A 31 -6.11 18.56 15.12
CA LEU A 31 -6.48 17.20 15.51
C LEU A 31 -7.38 17.24 16.76
N GLN A 32 -8.53 16.61 16.66
CA GLN A 32 -9.44 16.41 17.78
C GLN A 32 -9.47 14.94 18.16
N TRP A 33 -9.02 14.63 19.38
CA TRP A 33 -8.97 13.27 19.88
C TRP A 33 -10.21 13.01 20.71
N LEU A 34 -11.06 12.09 20.26
CA LEU A 34 -12.42 11.91 20.78
C LEU A 34 -12.58 10.60 21.57
N CYS A 35 -11.50 9.96 21.96
CA CYS A 35 -11.54 8.70 22.71
C CYS A 35 -10.65 8.79 23.96
N ASP A 36 -10.77 7.77 24.82
CA ASP A 36 -10.04 7.74 26.09
C ASP A 36 -8.58 7.26 25.94
N ALA A 37 -8.22 6.74 24.77
CA ALA A 37 -6.84 6.30 24.53
C ALA A 37 -5.89 7.50 24.55
N PRO A 38 -4.61 7.30 24.92
CA PRO A 38 -3.63 8.39 24.88
C PRO A 38 -3.49 8.95 23.47
N MET A 39 -3.57 10.28 23.36
CA MET A 39 -3.40 10.96 22.08
C MET A 39 -1.92 10.92 21.67
N PRO A 40 -1.60 10.51 20.43
CA PRO A 40 -0.23 10.53 19.95
C PRO A 40 0.30 11.96 19.80
N THR A 41 1.60 12.13 19.98
CA THR A 41 2.24 13.43 19.74
C THR A 41 2.51 13.60 18.25
N GLN A 42 2.74 14.85 17.83
CA GLN A 42 3.10 15.12 16.44
C GLN A 42 4.39 14.39 16.05
N ALA A 43 5.38 14.36 16.95
CA ALA A 43 6.64 13.67 16.70
C ALA A 43 6.42 12.16 16.51
N GLU A 44 5.53 11.55 17.27
CA GLU A 44 5.20 10.13 17.12
C GLU A 44 4.57 9.86 15.75
N LEU A 45 3.65 10.70 15.31
CA LEU A 45 3.01 10.56 13.99
C LEU A 45 4.02 10.78 12.87
N ASP A 46 4.86 11.80 12.99
CA ASP A 46 5.88 12.09 11.98
C ASP A 46 6.86 10.90 11.84
N ALA A 47 7.20 10.26 12.96
CA ALA A 47 8.10 9.10 12.94
C ALA A 47 7.48 7.89 12.27
N LEU A 48 6.16 7.76 12.28
CA LEU A 48 5.45 6.65 11.64
C LEU A 48 5.26 6.85 10.13
N TRP A 49 5.39 8.07 9.64
CA TRP A 49 5.07 8.38 8.26
C TRP A 49 5.87 7.57 7.23
N PRO A 50 7.19 7.42 7.34
CA PRO A 50 7.94 6.64 6.35
C PRO A 50 7.43 5.20 6.24
N GLN A 51 7.12 4.56 7.35
CA GLN A 51 6.61 3.19 7.37
C GLN A 51 5.22 3.10 6.78
N VAL A 52 4.32 4.03 7.14
CA VAL A 52 2.95 4.08 6.60
C VAL A 52 2.99 4.31 5.09
N GLN A 53 3.84 5.22 4.63
CA GLN A 53 4.01 5.51 3.21
C GLN A 53 4.48 4.26 2.46
N TYR A 54 5.47 3.57 3.00
CA TYR A 54 5.98 2.33 2.41
C TYR A 54 4.88 1.26 2.33
N GLU A 55 4.17 1.02 3.42
CA GLU A 55 3.09 0.03 3.47
C GLU A 55 1.99 0.34 2.46
N THR A 56 1.65 1.61 2.29
CA THR A 56 0.64 2.04 1.31
C THR A 56 1.13 1.77 -0.11
N GLN A 57 2.39 2.09 -0.41
CA GLN A 57 2.97 1.86 -1.73
C GLN A 57 3.05 0.37 -2.04
N VAL A 58 3.40 -0.46 -1.04
CA VAL A 58 3.43 -1.91 -1.21
C VAL A 58 2.03 -2.44 -1.53
N ALA A 59 1.01 -1.97 -0.81
CA ALA A 59 -0.37 -2.38 -1.07
C ALA A 59 -0.82 -2.00 -2.48
N GLU A 60 -0.45 -0.82 -2.96
CA GLU A 60 -0.75 -0.38 -4.33
C GLU A 60 -0.07 -1.27 -5.36
N VAL A 61 1.19 -1.64 -5.14
CA VAL A 61 1.93 -2.55 -6.03
C VAL A 61 1.28 -3.93 -6.05
N GLU A 62 0.91 -4.46 -4.89
CA GLU A 62 0.26 -5.76 -4.79
C GLU A 62 -1.08 -5.79 -5.52
N ALA A 63 -1.87 -4.72 -5.39
CA ALA A 63 -3.15 -4.61 -6.10
C ALA A 63 -2.92 -4.55 -7.61
N ALA A 64 -1.92 -3.80 -8.07
CA ALA A 64 -1.58 -3.72 -9.50
C ALA A 64 -1.11 -5.06 -10.04
N ARG A 65 -0.28 -5.79 -9.27
CA ARG A 65 0.17 -7.12 -9.66
C ARG A 65 -0.99 -8.10 -9.78
N LEU A 66 -1.89 -8.10 -8.79
CA LEU A 66 -3.05 -9.01 -8.80
C LEU A 66 -3.90 -8.79 -10.04
N LEU A 67 -4.20 -7.54 -10.36
CA LEU A 67 -4.97 -7.20 -11.55
C LEU A 67 -4.24 -7.64 -12.83
N ALA A 68 -2.94 -7.40 -12.91
CA ALA A 68 -2.14 -7.79 -14.06
C ALA A 68 -2.07 -9.32 -14.22
N TYR A 69 -1.96 -10.06 -13.11
CA TYR A 69 -2.01 -11.53 -13.16
C TYR A 69 -3.35 -12.02 -13.72
N GLU A 70 -4.44 -11.45 -13.25
CA GLU A 70 -5.77 -11.83 -13.73
C GLU A 70 -5.94 -11.60 -15.22
N GLN A 71 -5.29 -10.57 -15.76
CA GLN A 71 -5.40 -10.19 -17.16
C GLN A 71 -4.40 -10.92 -18.08
N THR A 72 -3.30 -11.43 -17.55
CA THR A 72 -2.21 -11.97 -18.35
C THR A 72 -1.80 -13.39 -17.96
N SER A 73 -1.18 -13.57 -16.79
CA SER A 73 -0.59 -14.86 -16.43
C SER A 73 -1.63 -15.91 -16.03
N ASP A 74 -2.72 -15.52 -15.36
CA ASP A 74 -3.72 -16.48 -14.95
C ASP A 74 -4.40 -17.17 -16.14
N PRO A 75 -4.81 -16.44 -17.20
CA PRO A 75 -5.30 -17.13 -18.41
C PRO A 75 -4.28 -18.07 -19.03
N LEU A 76 -2.98 -17.69 -19.02
CA LEU A 76 -1.93 -18.57 -19.54
C LEU A 76 -1.72 -19.81 -18.68
N PHE A 77 -1.87 -19.67 -17.35
CA PHE A 77 -1.81 -20.81 -16.45
C PHE A 77 -2.87 -21.86 -16.83
N PHE A 78 -4.11 -21.43 -17.03
CA PHE A 78 -5.19 -22.32 -17.41
C PHE A 78 -4.97 -22.94 -18.79
N LYS A 79 -4.45 -22.16 -19.77
CA LYS A 79 -4.09 -22.68 -21.07
C LYS A 79 -3.01 -23.73 -20.99
N TRP A 80 -2.00 -23.48 -20.15
CA TRP A 80 -0.93 -24.46 -19.91
C TRP A 80 -1.50 -25.75 -19.34
N GLN A 81 -2.40 -25.68 -18.37
CA GLN A 81 -3.01 -26.86 -17.79
C GLN A 81 -3.82 -27.67 -18.81
N ARG A 82 -4.36 -27.03 -19.84
CA ARG A 82 -5.08 -27.69 -20.92
C ARG A 82 -4.17 -28.14 -22.08
N GLY A 83 -2.89 -27.82 -22.04
CA GLY A 83 -1.98 -28.11 -23.13
C GLY A 83 -1.95 -27.10 -24.27
N ASP A 84 -2.61 -25.94 -24.09
CA ASP A 84 -2.71 -24.90 -25.13
C ASP A 84 -1.63 -23.83 -25.00
N ALA A 85 -0.80 -23.87 -23.96
CA ALA A 85 0.33 -22.97 -23.76
C ALA A 85 1.43 -23.73 -23.02
N THR A 86 2.60 -23.12 -22.87
CA THR A 86 3.73 -23.75 -22.18
C THR A 86 3.93 -23.14 -20.80
N GLU A 87 4.58 -23.89 -19.91
CA GLU A 87 5.00 -23.37 -18.61
C GLU A 87 5.90 -22.16 -18.77
N ALA A 88 6.78 -22.15 -19.77
CA ALA A 88 7.68 -21.03 -20.03
C ALA A 88 6.90 -19.75 -20.35
N GLU A 89 5.84 -19.84 -21.15
CA GLU A 89 5.00 -18.70 -21.46
C GLU A 89 4.33 -18.13 -20.20
N TRP A 90 3.84 -18.99 -19.33
CA TRP A 90 3.24 -18.58 -18.06
C TRP A 90 4.26 -17.92 -17.14
N ARG A 91 5.44 -18.52 -16.97
CA ARG A 91 6.49 -17.99 -16.12
C ARG A 91 7.00 -16.65 -16.63
N GLU A 92 7.10 -16.48 -17.95
CA GLU A 92 7.51 -15.22 -18.56
C GLU A 92 6.47 -14.11 -18.27
N ALA A 93 5.18 -14.44 -18.37
CA ALA A 93 4.12 -13.48 -18.06
C ALA A 93 4.15 -13.05 -16.59
N VAL A 94 4.38 -13.99 -15.66
CA VAL A 94 4.52 -13.68 -14.24
C VAL A 94 5.72 -12.77 -14.00
N ALA A 95 6.87 -13.08 -14.62
CA ALA A 95 8.08 -12.27 -14.46
C ALA A 95 7.87 -10.85 -14.99
N LYS A 96 7.14 -10.70 -16.10
CA LYS A 96 6.84 -9.37 -16.67
C LYS A 96 5.97 -8.55 -15.72
N VAL A 97 4.96 -9.15 -15.09
CA VAL A 97 4.12 -8.45 -14.12
C VAL A 97 4.97 -7.93 -12.96
N LYS A 98 5.88 -8.74 -12.44
CA LYS A 98 6.77 -8.33 -11.35
C LYS A 98 7.72 -7.23 -11.77
N ALA A 99 8.25 -7.29 -13.00
CA ALA A 99 9.17 -6.27 -13.50
C ALA A 99 8.47 -4.95 -13.77
N ASP A 100 7.22 -4.99 -14.25
CA ASP A 100 6.42 -3.78 -14.54
C ASP A 100 5.88 -3.12 -13.27
N ASN A 101 5.83 -3.85 -12.15
CA ASN A 101 5.26 -3.38 -10.88
C ASN A 101 6.24 -3.68 -9.73
N PRO A 102 7.41 -3.00 -9.69
CA PRO A 102 8.40 -3.25 -8.66
C PRO A 102 7.94 -2.74 -7.29
N TYR A 103 8.38 -3.41 -6.23
CA TYR A 103 8.14 -2.92 -4.88
C TYR A 103 9.00 -1.67 -4.63
N PRO A 104 8.48 -0.72 -3.82
CA PRO A 104 9.28 0.43 -3.42
C PRO A 104 10.41 0.01 -2.48
N PRO A 105 11.48 0.82 -2.38
CA PRO A 105 12.54 0.54 -1.41
C PRO A 105 12.00 0.69 0.01
N ALA A 106 12.50 -0.14 0.93
CA ALA A 106 12.13 -0.04 2.35
C ALA A 106 12.63 1.28 2.94
N PRO A 107 11.89 1.87 3.90
CA PRO A 107 12.31 3.12 4.54
C PRO A 107 13.53 2.94 5.43
#